data_d1317369187adb6042e072645fe654be
#
_entry.id   d1317369187adb6042e072645fe654be
#
_cell.length_a   1.000
_cell.length_b   1.000
_cell.length_c   1.000
_cell.angle_alpha   90.00
_cell.angle_beta   90.00
_cell.angle_gamma   90.00
#
_symmetry.space_group_name_H-M   'P 1'
#
loop_
_entity.id
_entity.type
_entity.pdbx_description
1 polymer ?
#
loop_
_entity_poly.entity_id
_entity_poly.type
_entity_poly.pdbx_seq_one_letter_code
_entity_poly.pdbx_strand_id
1 'polypeptide(L)'
;QRDYGDRKSRKNARMKYLLHEKGINWFKDILVTKYYRKPIKRLREEPVNKLIDYLGWQKQNKDFWFVGLPLLSGRLQGDKKSSLRLLVEKYNLNIRITPNQDILITDIPNDEKKNIQLVLDKIGYSRLENINEIERHALACPALPLCGLAMTEAERILPDILQRIDILLKSIGIKKSILFRMTGCPNGCSRPYMAELA
;
A
#
# COMPACT_ATOMS: atom_id res chain seq x y z
N GLN A 1 6.54 -12.21 21.32
CA GLN A 1 5.20 -11.89 21.85
C GLN A 1 4.50 -13.13 22.40
N ARG A 2 4.48 -14.24 21.67
CA ARG A 2 3.88 -15.51 22.15
C ARG A 2 4.49 -15.97 23.47
N ASP A 3 5.80 -15.97 23.58
CA ASP A 3 6.54 -16.59 24.69
C ASP A 3 6.74 -15.65 25.89
N TYR A 4 6.68 -14.34 25.68
CA TYR A 4 7.02 -13.33 26.69
C TYR A 4 5.96 -12.23 26.88
N GLY A 5 4.96 -12.16 25.99
CA GLY A 5 3.92 -11.13 26.09
C GLY A 5 2.88 -11.45 27.15
N ASP A 6 2.26 -10.42 27.70
CA ASP A 6 1.12 -10.58 28.58
C ASP A 6 -0.07 -11.16 27.82
N ARG A 7 -0.40 -12.41 28.14
CA ARG A 7 -1.51 -13.16 27.52
C ARG A 7 -2.79 -13.08 28.33
N LYS A 8 -2.73 -12.59 29.57
CA LYS A 8 -3.87 -12.47 30.47
C LYS A 8 -4.62 -11.16 30.25
N SER A 9 -3.89 -10.10 29.97
CA SER A 9 -4.46 -8.78 29.69
C SER A 9 -4.45 -8.48 28.19
N ARG A 10 -5.60 -8.54 27.53
CA ARG A 10 -5.75 -8.20 26.12
C ARG A 10 -5.31 -6.75 25.82
N LYS A 11 -5.51 -5.85 26.77
CA LYS A 11 -5.08 -4.44 26.66
C LYS A 11 -3.57 -4.31 26.49
N ASN A 12 -2.79 -5.16 27.17
CA ASN A 12 -1.32 -5.11 27.20
C ASN A 12 -0.66 -6.20 26.35
N ALA A 13 -1.43 -6.91 25.51
CA ALA A 13 -0.94 -8.04 24.71
C ALA A 13 -0.10 -7.66 23.48
N ARG A 14 0.08 -6.36 23.19
CA ARG A 14 0.83 -5.92 22.00
C ARG A 14 2.33 -5.86 22.27
N MET A 15 3.16 -6.07 21.22
CA MET A 15 4.62 -6.04 21.29
C MET A 15 5.17 -4.76 21.93
N LYS A 16 4.56 -3.61 21.68
CA LYS A 16 5.00 -2.32 22.24
C LYS A 16 5.08 -2.31 23.77
N TYR A 17 4.16 -3.00 24.45
CA TYR A 17 4.18 -3.07 25.92
C TYR A 17 5.30 -3.96 26.42
N LEU A 18 5.56 -5.09 25.75
CA LEU A 18 6.68 -5.94 26.05
C LEU A 18 8.03 -5.22 25.86
N LEU A 19 8.16 -4.46 24.76
CA LEU A 19 9.36 -3.66 24.51
C LEU A 19 9.53 -2.52 25.51
N HIS A 20 8.43 -1.90 25.93
CA HIS A 20 8.47 -0.86 26.97
C HIS A 20 8.93 -1.42 28.34
N GLU A 21 8.45 -2.61 28.70
CA GLU A 21 8.77 -3.28 29.97
C GLU A 21 10.21 -3.81 30.00
N LYS A 22 10.60 -4.57 28.96
CA LYS A 22 11.88 -5.29 28.92
C LYS A 22 13.03 -4.52 28.28
N GLY A 23 12.71 -3.50 27.48
CA GLY A 23 13.68 -2.73 26.72
C GLY A 23 14.12 -3.36 25.40
N ILE A 24 14.64 -2.50 24.52
CA ILE A 24 15.05 -2.91 23.16
C ILE A 24 16.30 -3.81 23.17
N ASN A 25 17.21 -3.60 24.11
CA ASN A 25 18.43 -4.41 24.20
C ASN A 25 18.11 -5.84 24.60
N TRP A 26 17.26 -6.03 25.61
CA TRP A 26 16.76 -7.36 25.97
C TRP A 26 16.10 -8.05 24.75
N PHE A 27 15.30 -7.34 23.99
CA PHE A 27 14.64 -7.89 22.80
C PHE A 27 15.65 -8.35 21.74
N LYS A 28 16.70 -7.54 21.48
CA LYS A 28 17.78 -7.90 20.56
C LYS A 28 18.53 -9.15 21.04
N ASP A 29 18.84 -9.21 22.30
CA ASP A 29 19.55 -10.36 22.88
C ASP A 29 18.74 -11.65 22.74
N ILE A 30 17.45 -11.62 23.07
CA ILE A 30 16.58 -12.78 22.90
C ILE A 30 16.47 -13.18 21.40
N LEU A 31 16.36 -12.23 20.48
CA LEU A 31 16.35 -12.54 19.06
C LEU A 31 17.62 -13.24 18.61
N VAL A 32 18.78 -12.74 19.02
CA VAL A 32 20.09 -13.29 18.65
C VAL A 32 20.31 -14.66 19.29
N THR A 33 20.06 -14.77 20.58
CA THR A 33 20.43 -16.00 21.35
C THR A 33 19.44 -17.14 21.12
N LYS A 34 18.14 -16.86 21.04
CA LYS A 34 17.10 -17.88 21.02
C LYS A 34 16.54 -18.19 19.64
N TYR A 35 16.35 -17.16 18.80
CA TYR A 35 15.62 -17.32 17.54
C TYR A 35 16.49 -17.19 16.30
N TYR A 36 17.18 -16.09 16.14
CA TYR A 36 17.91 -15.81 14.90
C TYR A 36 19.30 -16.45 14.86
N ARG A 37 19.94 -16.60 16.02
CA ARG A 37 21.26 -17.22 16.22
C ARG A 37 22.40 -16.60 15.39
N LYS A 38 22.23 -15.34 14.96
CA LYS A 38 23.21 -14.55 14.20
C LYS A 38 23.22 -13.11 14.72
N PRO A 39 24.38 -12.42 14.67
CA PRO A 39 24.44 -11.01 15.05
C PRO A 39 23.49 -10.17 14.19
N ILE A 40 22.72 -9.29 14.79
CA ILE A 40 21.90 -8.33 14.07
C ILE A 40 22.84 -7.22 13.61
N LYS A 41 23.07 -7.15 12.29
CA LYS A 41 23.84 -6.06 11.69
C LYS A 41 23.04 -4.77 11.82
N ARG A 42 23.75 -3.68 12.16
CA ARG A 42 23.16 -2.34 12.11
C ARG A 42 22.74 -2.05 10.66
N LEU A 43 21.49 -1.69 10.45
CA LEU A 43 21.05 -1.17 9.16
C LEU A 43 21.87 0.09 8.85
N ARG A 44 22.40 0.20 7.64
CA ARG A 44 22.91 1.48 7.17
C ARG A 44 21.70 2.42 7.09
N GLU A 45 21.83 3.59 7.66
CA GLU A 45 20.87 4.67 7.49
C GLU A 45 21.01 5.17 6.05
N GLU A 46 20.33 4.52 5.12
CA GLU A 46 20.12 5.13 3.82
C GLU A 46 18.93 6.07 3.98
N PRO A 47 19.10 7.37 3.65
CA PRO A 47 17.98 8.29 3.69
C PRO A 47 16.96 7.82 2.66
N VAL A 48 15.81 7.35 3.12
CA VAL A 48 14.65 7.04 2.27
C VAL A 48 14.02 8.36 1.86
N ASN A 49 14.64 9.05 0.94
CA ASN A 49 14.20 10.38 0.49
C ASN A 49 13.23 10.32 -0.68
N LYS A 50 12.84 9.14 -1.17
CA LYS A 50 11.95 9.01 -2.32
C LYS A 50 10.81 8.04 -2.02
N LEU A 51 9.60 8.52 -2.21
CA LEU A 51 8.43 7.65 -2.25
C LEU A 51 8.54 6.73 -3.46
N ILE A 52 8.47 5.43 -3.23
CA ILE A 52 8.50 4.45 -4.31
C ILE A 52 7.10 4.39 -4.90
N ASP A 53 7.00 4.69 -6.18
CA ASP A 53 5.79 4.59 -6.97
C ASP A 53 5.92 3.47 -7.99
N TYR A 54 4.97 2.55 -7.97
CA TYR A 54 4.90 1.42 -8.89
C TYR A 54 3.75 1.52 -9.89
N LEU A 55 3.00 2.62 -9.89
CA LEU A 55 1.87 2.80 -10.80
C LEU A 55 2.33 3.11 -12.24
N GLY A 56 1.51 2.66 -13.19
CA GLY A 56 1.82 2.79 -14.61
C GLY A 56 2.83 1.75 -15.12
N TRP A 57 3.29 1.98 -16.35
CA TRP A 57 4.21 1.08 -17.02
C TRP A 57 5.66 1.31 -16.62
N GLN A 58 6.34 0.25 -16.18
CA GLN A 58 7.76 0.31 -15.83
C GLN A 58 8.50 -0.92 -16.32
N LYS A 59 9.78 -0.75 -16.64
CA LYS A 59 10.66 -1.87 -16.98
C LYS A 59 10.93 -2.72 -15.76
N GLN A 60 10.65 -4.03 -15.87
CA GLN A 60 11.02 -5.00 -14.86
C GLN A 60 12.48 -5.44 -15.05
N ASN A 61 12.84 -5.72 -16.29
CA ASN A 61 14.20 -6.03 -16.73
C ASN A 61 14.34 -5.79 -18.25
N LYS A 62 15.37 -6.36 -18.90
CA LYS A 62 15.60 -6.19 -20.33
C LYS A 62 14.43 -6.68 -21.19
N ASP A 63 13.82 -7.80 -20.83
CA ASP A 63 12.84 -8.52 -21.66
C ASP A 63 11.40 -8.32 -21.24
N PHE A 64 11.18 -7.90 -19.99
CA PHE A 64 9.86 -7.81 -19.39
C PHE A 64 9.52 -6.42 -18.84
N TRP A 65 8.22 -6.12 -18.87
CA TRP A 65 7.59 -4.99 -18.22
C TRP A 65 6.72 -5.44 -17.05
N PHE A 66 6.41 -4.51 -16.19
CA PHE A 66 5.25 -4.59 -15.32
C PHE A 66 4.38 -3.36 -15.47
N VAL A 67 3.13 -3.48 -15.10
CA VAL A 67 2.18 -2.36 -15.00
C VAL A 67 1.53 -2.35 -13.63
N GLY A 68 1.61 -1.21 -12.95
CA GLY A 68 0.91 -0.95 -11.71
C GLY A 68 -0.45 -0.34 -11.97
N LEU A 69 -1.50 -0.97 -11.45
CA LEU A 69 -2.88 -0.54 -11.60
C LEU A 69 -3.39 0.01 -10.26
N PRO A 70 -3.86 1.26 -10.24
CA PRO A 70 -4.45 1.84 -9.05
C PRO A 70 -5.78 1.16 -8.75
N LEU A 71 -5.97 0.78 -7.51
CA LEU A 71 -7.24 0.29 -7.00
C LEU A 71 -7.72 1.21 -5.89
N LEU A 72 -8.79 1.94 -6.13
CA LEU A 72 -9.36 2.79 -5.09
C LEU A 72 -9.68 1.95 -3.85
N SER A 73 -8.99 2.25 -2.74
CA SER A 73 -9.10 1.53 -1.47
C SER A 73 -8.94 0.00 -1.59
N GLY A 74 -8.19 -0.48 -2.59
CA GLY A 74 -7.97 -1.91 -2.82
C GLY A 74 -9.19 -2.67 -3.34
N ARG A 75 -10.23 -1.99 -3.81
CA ARG A 75 -11.45 -2.64 -4.29
C ARG A 75 -11.35 -3.05 -5.75
N LEU A 76 -11.44 -4.35 -5.98
CA LEU A 76 -11.50 -4.95 -7.31
C LEU A 76 -12.71 -5.87 -7.41
N GLN A 77 -13.70 -5.49 -8.19
CA GLN A 77 -14.97 -6.22 -8.30
C GLN A 77 -15.59 -6.12 -9.70
N GLY A 78 -16.64 -6.91 -9.94
CA GLY A 78 -17.41 -6.89 -11.19
C GLY A 78 -16.57 -7.18 -12.42
N ASP A 79 -16.90 -6.51 -13.51
CA ASP A 79 -16.29 -6.74 -14.83
C ASP A 79 -14.78 -6.44 -14.87
N LYS A 80 -14.33 -5.46 -14.08
CA LYS A 80 -12.88 -5.21 -13.94
C LYS A 80 -12.13 -6.41 -13.42
N LYS A 81 -12.66 -7.08 -12.37
CA LYS A 81 -12.04 -8.28 -11.80
C LYS A 81 -12.02 -9.42 -12.82
N SER A 82 -13.15 -9.67 -13.47
CA SER A 82 -13.26 -10.73 -14.47
C SER A 82 -12.36 -10.51 -15.67
N SER A 83 -12.29 -9.28 -16.16
CA SER A 83 -11.44 -8.92 -17.31
C SER A 83 -9.96 -9.00 -16.98
N LEU A 84 -9.54 -8.55 -15.80
CA LEU A 84 -8.14 -8.68 -15.35
C LEU A 84 -7.75 -10.14 -15.16
N ARG A 85 -8.66 -10.98 -14.64
CA ARG A 85 -8.43 -12.43 -14.55
C ARG A 85 -8.19 -13.03 -15.93
N LEU A 86 -9.08 -12.77 -16.90
CA LEU A 86 -8.94 -13.28 -18.27
C LEU A 86 -7.65 -12.79 -18.93
N LEU A 87 -7.27 -11.53 -18.70
CA LEU A 87 -6.00 -10.99 -19.19
C LEU A 87 -4.81 -11.78 -18.66
N VAL A 88 -4.75 -11.96 -17.34
CA VAL A 88 -3.65 -12.68 -16.67
C VAL A 88 -3.57 -14.13 -17.13
N GLU A 89 -4.71 -14.81 -17.21
CA GLU A 89 -4.78 -16.20 -17.67
C GLU A 89 -4.36 -16.32 -19.14
N LYS A 90 -4.83 -15.43 -20.01
CA LYS A 90 -4.52 -15.44 -21.45
C LYS A 90 -3.02 -15.29 -21.74
N TYR A 91 -2.36 -14.38 -21.04
CA TYR A 91 -0.94 -14.07 -21.28
C TYR A 91 0.01 -14.74 -20.27
N ASN A 92 -0.52 -15.61 -19.39
CA ASN A 92 0.24 -16.31 -18.33
C ASN A 92 1.10 -15.34 -17.47
N LEU A 93 0.48 -14.25 -17.01
CA LEU A 93 1.13 -13.20 -16.25
C LEU A 93 1.05 -13.44 -14.74
N ASN A 94 1.89 -12.77 -13.99
CA ASN A 94 1.85 -12.82 -12.53
C ASN A 94 1.21 -11.54 -11.93
N ILE A 95 0.55 -11.70 -10.78
CA ILE A 95 -0.03 -10.59 -10.00
C ILE A 95 0.72 -10.45 -8.68
N ARG A 96 0.99 -9.20 -8.30
CA ARG A 96 1.52 -8.83 -6.98
C ARG A 96 0.64 -7.76 -6.34
N ILE A 97 0.41 -7.87 -5.04
CA ILE A 97 -0.32 -6.88 -4.25
C ILE A 97 0.68 -5.93 -3.62
N THR A 98 0.39 -4.63 -3.66
CA THR A 98 1.24 -3.61 -3.05
C THR A 98 0.77 -3.23 -1.64
N PRO A 99 1.66 -2.69 -0.80
CA PRO A 99 1.26 -2.13 0.51
C PRO A 99 0.34 -0.91 0.40
N ASN A 100 0.20 -0.31 -0.77
CA ASN A 100 -0.68 0.85 -1.02
C ASN A 100 -2.06 0.47 -1.55
N GLN A 101 -2.46 -0.80 -1.42
CA GLN A 101 -3.75 -1.33 -1.88
C GLN A 101 -3.89 -1.43 -3.41
N ASP A 102 -2.80 -1.33 -4.16
CA ASP A 102 -2.77 -1.48 -5.60
C ASP A 102 -2.33 -2.88 -6.03
N ILE A 103 -2.42 -3.17 -7.31
CA ILE A 103 -1.89 -4.41 -7.89
C ILE A 103 -0.86 -4.12 -8.99
N LEU A 104 0.11 -5.01 -9.11
CA LEU A 104 1.04 -5.05 -10.22
C LEU A 104 0.75 -6.30 -11.05
N ILE A 105 0.71 -6.13 -12.36
CA ILE A 105 0.77 -7.24 -13.32
C ILE A 105 2.20 -7.28 -13.83
N THR A 106 2.87 -8.40 -13.61
CA THR A 106 4.31 -8.54 -13.89
C THR A 106 4.59 -9.59 -14.96
N ASP A 107 5.83 -9.61 -15.41
CA ASP A 107 6.34 -10.57 -16.41
C ASP A 107 5.70 -10.40 -17.79
N ILE A 108 5.39 -9.15 -18.15
CA ILE A 108 4.79 -8.79 -19.43
C ILE A 108 5.89 -8.73 -20.50
N PRO A 109 5.87 -9.60 -21.54
CA PRO A 109 6.83 -9.54 -22.62
C PRO A 109 6.81 -8.20 -23.38
N ASN A 110 7.96 -7.78 -23.92
CA ASN A 110 8.07 -6.50 -24.63
C ASN A 110 7.08 -6.38 -25.80
N ASP A 111 6.86 -7.43 -26.54
CA ASP A 111 5.97 -7.51 -27.73
C ASP A 111 4.48 -7.48 -27.35
N GLU A 112 4.12 -7.93 -26.15
CA GLU A 112 2.73 -7.97 -25.69
C GLU A 112 2.27 -6.67 -24.99
N LYS A 113 3.17 -5.75 -24.69
CA LYS A 113 2.85 -4.51 -23.99
C LYS A 113 1.69 -3.75 -24.63
N LYS A 114 1.71 -3.59 -25.96
CA LYS A 114 0.66 -2.86 -26.71
C LYS A 114 -0.69 -3.57 -26.63
N ASN A 115 -0.71 -4.88 -26.77
CA ASN A 115 -1.92 -5.68 -26.74
C ASN A 115 -2.57 -5.64 -25.35
N ILE A 116 -1.76 -5.72 -24.30
CA ILE A 116 -2.20 -5.63 -22.92
C ILE A 116 -2.73 -4.23 -22.62
N GLN A 117 -2.06 -3.16 -23.09
CA GLN A 117 -2.57 -1.78 -22.93
C GLN A 117 -3.95 -1.62 -23.54
N LEU A 118 -4.20 -2.14 -24.75
CA LEU A 118 -5.52 -2.08 -25.38
C LEU A 118 -6.62 -2.76 -24.55
N VAL A 119 -6.30 -3.84 -23.85
CA VAL A 119 -7.24 -4.48 -22.94
C VAL A 119 -7.45 -3.63 -21.69
N LEU A 120 -6.38 -3.10 -21.12
CA LEU A 120 -6.44 -2.21 -19.95
C LEU A 120 -7.27 -0.95 -20.24
N ASP A 121 -7.14 -0.36 -21.43
CA ASP A 121 -7.94 0.80 -21.85
C ASP A 121 -9.44 0.50 -21.85
N LYS A 122 -9.83 -0.67 -22.36
CA LYS A 122 -11.23 -1.11 -22.40
C LYS A 122 -11.86 -1.30 -21.03
N ILE A 123 -11.06 -1.64 -20.02
CA ILE A 123 -11.55 -1.86 -18.65
C ILE A 123 -11.33 -0.66 -17.73
N GLY A 124 -10.99 0.50 -18.31
CA GLY A 124 -10.96 1.78 -17.60
C GLY A 124 -9.61 2.14 -16.99
N TYR A 125 -8.50 1.59 -17.53
CA TYR A 125 -7.13 1.95 -17.15
C TYR A 125 -6.40 2.75 -18.25
N SER A 126 -7.11 3.55 -19.01
CA SER A 126 -6.57 4.35 -20.13
C SER A 126 -5.68 5.53 -19.70
N ARG A 127 -5.68 5.90 -18.43
CA ARG A 127 -4.98 7.09 -17.91
C ARG A 127 -3.95 6.78 -16.85
N LEU A 128 -3.24 5.65 -16.96
CA LEU A 128 -2.23 5.25 -15.97
C LEU A 128 -1.08 6.27 -15.83
N GLU A 129 -0.82 7.05 -16.88
CA GLU A 129 0.22 8.10 -16.87
C GLU A 129 -0.27 9.42 -16.25
N ASN A 130 -1.59 9.60 -16.11
CA ASN A 130 -2.24 10.83 -15.65
C ASN A 130 -2.93 10.67 -14.29
N ILE A 131 -2.46 9.75 -13.45
CA ILE A 131 -2.96 9.60 -12.08
C ILE A 131 -2.52 10.83 -11.28
N ASN A 132 -3.46 11.46 -10.57
CA ASN A 132 -3.16 12.62 -9.73
C ASN A 132 -2.13 12.26 -8.66
N GLU A 133 -1.21 13.17 -8.39
CA GLU A 133 -0.10 12.94 -7.44
C GLU A 133 -0.60 12.58 -6.03
N ILE A 134 -1.72 13.17 -5.59
CA ILE A 134 -2.32 12.84 -4.30
C ILE A 134 -2.92 11.41 -4.26
N GLU A 135 -3.45 10.91 -5.38
CA GLU A 135 -4.04 9.58 -5.47
C GLU A 135 -2.98 8.47 -5.44
N ARG A 136 -1.79 8.73 -5.97
CA ARG A 136 -0.70 7.73 -6.08
C ARG A 136 -0.32 7.09 -4.75
N HIS A 137 -0.44 7.85 -3.67
CA HIS A 137 -0.03 7.41 -2.34
C HIS A 137 -1.14 7.49 -1.30
N ALA A 138 -2.38 7.70 -1.73
CA ALA A 138 -3.54 7.71 -0.86
C ALA A 138 -3.93 6.30 -0.42
N LEU A 139 -4.38 6.19 0.83
CA LEU A 139 -4.84 4.92 1.37
C LEU A 139 -5.89 5.15 2.46
N ALA A 140 -6.98 4.40 2.40
CA ALA A 140 -7.99 4.42 3.43
C ALA A 140 -8.24 3.04 4.04
N CYS A 141 -8.67 3.00 5.28
CA CYS A 141 -9.23 1.77 5.86
C CYS A 141 -10.71 1.63 5.47
N PRO A 142 -11.30 0.43 5.55
CA PRO A 142 -12.73 0.23 5.22
C PRO A 142 -13.68 1.11 6.03
N ALA A 143 -13.42 1.34 7.32
CA ALA A 143 -14.21 2.18 8.22
C ALA A 143 -15.71 1.85 8.20
N LEU A 144 -16.58 2.84 8.48
CA LEU A 144 -18.02 2.64 8.40
C LEU A 144 -18.49 2.48 6.94
N PRO A 145 -19.51 1.65 6.68
CA PRO A 145 -20.30 0.81 7.62
C PRO A 145 -19.72 -0.58 7.87
N LEU A 146 -18.59 -0.93 7.24
CA LEU A 146 -18.07 -2.30 7.21
C LEU A 146 -17.31 -2.70 8.49
N CYS A 147 -16.71 -1.74 9.17
CA CYS A 147 -15.89 -1.99 10.35
C CYS A 147 -16.67 -1.63 11.63
N GLY A 148 -16.99 -2.63 12.44
CA GLY A 148 -17.70 -2.44 13.72
C GLY A 148 -16.89 -1.67 14.79
N LEU A 149 -15.61 -1.38 14.55
CA LEU A 149 -14.77 -0.58 15.45
C LEU A 149 -14.61 0.89 14.95
N ALA A 150 -15.13 1.19 13.78
CA ALA A 150 -15.00 2.52 13.21
C ALA A 150 -15.94 3.52 13.88
N MET A 151 -15.45 4.74 14.03
CA MET A 151 -16.18 5.89 14.57
C MET A 151 -16.59 6.86 13.45
N THR A 152 -15.89 6.81 12.32
CA THR A 152 -16.12 7.65 11.15
C THR A 152 -16.04 6.84 9.86
N GLU A 153 -16.37 7.47 8.75
CA GLU A 153 -16.07 6.95 7.41
C GLU A 153 -14.62 7.18 7.02
N ALA A 154 -14.13 6.45 6.04
CA ALA A 154 -12.84 6.67 5.40
C ALA A 154 -12.89 6.25 3.91
N GLU A 155 -12.98 4.95 3.62
CA GLU A 155 -12.94 4.42 2.25
C GLU A 155 -13.95 5.09 1.31
N ARG A 156 -15.18 5.27 1.75
CA ARG A 156 -16.27 5.76 0.89
C ARG A 156 -16.16 7.23 0.54
N ILE A 157 -15.61 8.04 1.44
CA ILE A 157 -15.46 9.48 1.23
C ILE A 157 -14.07 9.87 0.70
N LEU A 158 -13.13 8.90 0.61
CA LEU A 158 -11.78 9.14 0.11
C LEU A 158 -11.75 9.82 -1.27
N PRO A 159 -12.54 9.40 -2.28
CA PRO A 159 -12.49 10.04 -3.60
C PRO A 159 -12.80 11.53 -3.57
N ASP A 160 -13.85 11.92 -2.85
CA ASP A 160 -14.27 13.33 -2.74
C ASP A 160 -13.22 14.18 -2.01
N ILE A 161 -12.62 13.60 -0.98
CA ILE A 161 -11.55 14.27 -0.22
C ILE A 161 -10.32 14.46 -1.11
N LEU A 162 -9.89 13.43 -1.86
CA LEU A 162 -8.75 13.53 -2.75
C LEU A 162 -8.97 14.57 -3.85
N GLN A 163 -10.16 14.65 -4.41
CA GLN A 163 -10.50 15.67 -5.40
C GLN A 163 -10.36 17.10 -4.82
N ARG A 164 -10.87 17.32 -3.61
CA ARG A 164 -10.76 18.63 -2.94
C ARG A 164 -9.32 18.99 -2.61
N ILE A 165 -8.54 18.02 -2.13
CA ILE A 165 -7.12 18.22 -1.86
C ILE A 165 -6.35 18.50 -3.14
N ASP A 166 -6.60 17.79 -4.23
CA ASP A 166 -5.95 18.01 -5.52
C ASP A 166 -6.19 19.44 -6.04
N ILE A 167 -7.42 19.93 -5.96
CA ILE A 167 -7.78 21.33 -6.31
C ILE A 167 -6.99 22.32 -5.44
N LEU A 168 -6.94 22.10 -4.13
CA LEU A 168 -6.23 22.94 -3.20
C LEU A 168 -4.72 22.96 -3.49
N LEU A 169 -4.10 21.78 -3.65
CA LEU A 169 -2.66 21.67 -3.94
C LEU A 169 -2.29 22.39 -5.25
N LYS A 170 -3.12 22.25 -6.27
CA LYS A 170 -2.94 22.97 -7.54
C LYS A 170 -3.05 24.48 -7.38
N SER A 171 -4.01 24.96 -6.56
CA SER A 171 -4.20 26.39 -6.34
C SER A 171 -3.03 27.07 -5.62
N ILE A 172 -2.31 26.33 -4.77
CA ILE A 172 -1.13 26.82 -4.04
C ILE A 172 0.20 26.41 -4.70
N GLY A 173 0.14 25.81 -5.89
CA GLY A 173 1.32 25.47 -6.68
C GLY A 173 2.15 24.28 -6.17
N ILE A 174 1.62 23.44 -5.31
CA ILE A 174 2.28 22.23 -4.82
C ILE A 174 2.10 21.11 -5.87
N LYS A 175 3.22 20.63 -6.42
CA LYS A 175 3.28 19.54 -7.42
C LYS A 175 3.88 18.25 -6.86
N LYS A 176 4.22 18.23 -5.56
CA LYS A 176 4.87 17.09 -4.91
C LYS A 176 3.83 16.05 -4.51
N SER A 177 4.14 14.77 -4.69
CA SER A 177 3.36 13.67 -4.12
C SER A 177 3.34 13.76 -2.60
N ILE A 178 2.19 13.56 -2.02
CA ILE A 178 1.94 13.60 -0.57
C ILE A 178 1.40 12.24 -0.13
N LEU A 179 1.96 11.70 0.95
CA LEU A 179 1.39 10.53 1.62
C LEU A 179 0.12 10.92 2.35
N PHE A 180 -1.01 10.50 1.82
CA PHE A 180 -2.32 10.71 2.44
C PHE A 180 -2.88 9.41 3.03
N ARG A 181 -3.31 9.44 4.28
CA ARG A 181 -3.85 8.27 4.96
C ARG A 181 -5.13 8.62 5.71
N MET A 182 -6.20 7.89 5.41
CA MET A 182 -7.50 8.11 6.04
C MET A 182 -7.92 6.90 6.88
N THR A 183 -8.27 7.13 8.13
CA THR A 183 -8.62 6.06 9.07
C THR A 183 -9.86 6.40 9.88
N GLY A 184 -10.75 5.43 10.10
CA GLY A 184 -12.02 5.62 10.76
C GLY A 184 -11.98 5.47 12.29
N CYS A 185 -10.82 5.17 12.89
CA CYS A 185 -10.67 5.04 14.34
C CYS A 185 -9.19 5.05 14.76
N PRO A 186 -8.89 5.20 16.07
CA PRO A 186 -7.52 5.25 16.60
C PRO A 186 -6.67 3.99 16.39
N ASN A 187 -7.24 2.88 15.89
CA ASN A 187 -6.46 1.68 15.57
C ASN A 187 -5.47 1.89 14.41
N GLY A 188 -5.68 2.91 13.58
CA GLY A 188 -4.72 3.34 12.57
C GLY A 188 -4.43 2.29 11.48
N CYS A 189 -5.45 1.55 11.02
CA CYS A 189 -5.28 0.46 10.04
C CYS A 189 -4.69 0.93 8.71
N SER A 190 -4.95 2.17 8.28
CA SER A 190 -4.34 2.78 7.10
C SER A 190 -2.94 3.36 7.35
N ARG A 191 -2.34 3.13 8.52
CA ARG A 191 -1.00 3.62 8.89
C ARG A 191 -0.87 5.16 8.89
N PRO A 192 -1.80 5.89 9.55
CA PRO A 192 -1.80 7.36 9.53
C PRO A 192 -0.52 7.96 10.09
N TYR A 193 0.12 7.30 11.04
CA TYR A 193 1.38 7.76 11.67
C TYR A 193 2.60 7.77 10.74
N MET A 194 2.47 7.24 9.52
CA MET A 194 3.50 7.23 8.49
C MET A 194 3.19 8.20 7.34
N ALA A 195 2.18 9.04 7.50
CA ALA A 195 1.71 9.95 6.47
C ALA A 195 2.15 11.40 6.74
N GLU A 196 2.24 12.18 5.68
CA GLU A 196 2.43 13.63 5.75
C GLU A 196 1.09 14.32 6.07
N LEU A 197 -0.02 13.70 5.62
CA LEU A 197 -1.39 14.17 5.87
C LEU A 197 -2.27 12.97 6.26
N ALA A 198 -2.95 13.07 7.43
CA ALA A 198 -3.81 12.01 7.96
C ALA A 198 -5.03 12.57 8.72
#